data_11d3b48fbde94aabcbfd4b4547fcd85d
#
_entry.id   11d3b48fbde94aabcbfd4b4547fcd85d
#
_cell.length_a   1.000
_cell.length_b   1.000
_cell.length_c   1.000
_cell.angle_alpha   90.00
_cell.angle_beta   90.00
_cell.angle_gamma   90.00
#
_symmetry.space_group_name_H-M   'P 1'
#
loop_
_entity.id
_entity.type
_entity.pdbx_description
1 polymer ?
#
loop_
_entity_poly.entity_id
_entity_poly.type
_entity_poly.pdbx_seq_one_letter_code
_entity_poly.pdbx_strand_id
1 'polypeptide(L)'
;MSENHNIEYKSSWRDDWLKWICGFANAQGGVIYIGVDDDGNVLGLDNPHRLLEDIPNKIVSVLGIAPAVRLASSSHGTFIEIDVDPQAFPISCKGLYYMRVGATNQLLKGAALDTFLLRRQGQSWDSAPAPGLSLDNLDKGAMGRFVDGARRRGRIPDEATFEGPGELIAHLKLMRDGYLTNAAALLFARDPEAFVPGSSVKVGFFEGPEILYQDVVGGPVIEQVDKTIDLLYAKYLRAKISYDGIYRVERFAFPRPAVREAVVNAVAHKHYASGAPVQIRVYDDRLIVGNACVLPQGWTIESLLGLHASEPHNPKVANAFFLAGLVEGWGRGIQKIFTECKLDGINPPEYGLAGGSLLVTFSAPASRAVRTGRDPAALGATSDDGPCDRLSWGSESDNRSDNGSASDNNSDNRSDNTSDKVHEDLDKRLERLIRADSGIT
;
A
#
# COMPACT_ATOMS: atom_id res chain seq x y z
N MET A 1 0.68 23.43 -28.73
CA MET A 1 1.18 22.75 -27.51
C MET A 1 -0.05 22.17 -26.86
N SER A 2 -0.05 20.92 -26.41
CA SER A 2 -1.21 20.33 -25.74
C SER A 2 -1.17 20.63 -24.22
N GLU A 3 -2.35 20.62 -23.58
CA GLU A 3 -2.47 20.67 -22.13
C GLU A 3 -1.61 19.58 -21.47
N ASN A 4 -0.96 19.91 -20.36
CA ASN A 4 -0.08 19.00 -19.64
C ASN A 4 -0.14 19.27 -18.14
N HIS A 5 0.76 18.66 -17.36
CA HIS A 5 0.80 18.82 -15.91
C HIS A 5 0.89 20.30 -15.46
N ASN A 6 1.59 21.14 -16.20
CA ASN A 6 1.90 22.51 -15.83
C ASN A 6 1.19 23.58 -16.70
N ILE A 7 0.40 23.17 -17.68
CA ILE A 7 -0.26 24.10 -18.62
C ILE A 7 -1.73 23.74 -18.76
N GLU A 8 -2.59 24.74 -18.67
CA GLU A 8 -4.03 24.66 -18.90
C GLU A 8 -4.50 25.77 -19.82
N TYR A 9 -5.37 25.47 -20.78
CA TYR A 9 -5.96 26.41 -21.72
C TYR A 9 -7.44 26.59 -21.44
N LYS A 10 -7.93 27.84 -21.57
CA LYS A 10 -9.35 28.18 -21.45
C LYS A 10 -9.73 29.28 -22.44
N SER A 11 -10.74 29.01 -23.23
CA SER A 11 -11.21 29.94 -24.26
C SER A 11 -11.76 31.26 -23.68
N SER A 12 -12.26 31.24 -22.46
CA SER A 12 -12.81 32.42 -21.74
C SER A 12 -12.68 32.29 -20.26
N TRP A 13 -12.77 33.39 -19.50
CA TRP A 13 -12.77 33.36 -18.04
C TRP A 13 -14.12 32.89 -17.49
N ARG A 14 -14.07 31.99 -16.52
CA ARG A 14 -15.17 31.60 -15.63
C ARG A 14 -14.65 31.46 -14.22
N ASP A 15 -15.46 31.81 -13.22
CA ASP A 15 -15.07 31.66 -11.81
C ASP A 15 -14.81 30.19 -11.39
N ASP A 16 -15.32 29.24 -12.15
CA ASP A 16 -15.01 27.82 -11.97
C ASP A 16 -13.53 27.49 -12.19
N TRP A 17 -12.81 28.33 -12.94
CA TRP A 17 -11.37 28.12 -13.15
C TRP A 17 -10.52 28.38 -11.92
N LEU A 18 -11.07 29.01 -10.86
CA LEU A 18 -10.41 29.11 -9.57
C LEU A 18 -10.05 27.75 -8.96
N LYS A 19 -10.79 26.68 -9.30
CA LYS A 19 -10.44 25.30 -8.92
C LYS A 19 -9.11 24.84 -9.53
N TRP A 20 -8.82 25.25 -10.76
CA TRP A 20 -7.58 24.92 -11.45
C TRP A 20 -6.39 25.67 -10.84
N ILE A 21 -6.58 26.96 -10.55
CA ILE A 21 -5.58 27.78 -9.84
C ILE A 21 -5.28 27.15 -8.46
N CYS A 22 -6.32 26.74 -7.73
CA CYS A 22 -6.19 26.00 -6.49
C CYS A 22 -5.39 24.70 -6.68
N GLY A 23 -5.69 23.94 -7.74
CA GLY A 23 -5.00 22.70 -8.06
C GLY A 23 -3.52 22.89 -8.38
N PHE A 24 -3.16 23.91 -9.15
CA PHE A 24 -1.76 24.27 -9.41
C PHE A 24 -1.03 24.73 -8.15
N ALA A 25 -1.65 25.58 -7.34
CA ALA A 25 -1.10 26.06 -6.07
C ALA A 25 -0.80 24.92 -5.08
N ASN A 26 -1.65 23.89 -5.09
CA ASN A 26 -1.50 22.70 -4.27
C ASN A 26 -0.59 21.61 -4.88
N ALA A 27 -0.16 21.77 -6.11
CA ALA A 27 0.75 20.84 -6.81
C ALA A 27 2.15 21.47 -7.01
N GLN A 28 2.65 21.44 -8.23
CA GLN A 28 3.97 21.95 -8.61
C GLN A 28 3.93 23.36 -9.20
N GLY A 29 2.77 24.02 -9.13
CA GLY A 29 2.54 25.26 -9.87
C GLY A 29 2.18 25.00 -11.32
N GLY A 30 2.07 26.06 -12.08
CA GLY A 30 1.77 26.00 -13.52
C GLY A 30 1.13 27.28 -14.05
N VAL A 31 0.82 27.27 -15.34
CA VAL A 31 0.29 28.43 -16.05
C VAL A 31 -1.09 28.13 -16.62
N ILE A 32 -2.02 29.07 -16.46
CA ILE A 32 -3.33 29.05 -17.09
C ILE A 32 -3.41 30.16 -18.10
N TYR A 33 -3.74 29.82 -19.35
CA TYR A 33 -3.96 30.77 -20.43
C TYR A 33 -5.46 30.96 -20.66
N ILE A 34 -5.93 32.21 -20.60
CA ILE A 34 -7.33 32.57 -20.81
C ILE A 34 -7.44 33.33 -22.18
N GLY A 35 -8.32 32.88 -23.06
CA GLY A 35 -8.44 33.35 -24.44
C GLY A 35 -7.71 32.44 -25.41
N VAL A 36 -7.42 31.20 -25.03
CA VAL A 36 -6.72 30.19 -25.80
C VAL A 36 -7.56 28.90 -25.81
N ASP A 37 -7.66 28.22 -26.95
CA ASP A 37 -8.36 26.93 -27.07
C ASP A 37 -7.49 25.77 -26.63
N ASP A 38 -8.09 24.55 -26.55
CA ASP A 38 -7.42 23.33 -26.08
C ASP A 38 -6.25 22.90 -27.01
N ASP A 39 -6.21 23.41 -28.26
CA ASP A 39 -5.11 23.16 -29.19
C ASP A 39 -3.97 24.20 -29.07
N GLY A 40 -4.14 25.21 -28.20
CA GLY A 40 -3.17 26.28 -27.97
C GLY A 40 -3.30 27.45 -28.94
N ASN A 41 -4.39 27.57 -29.73
CA ASN A 41 -4.63 28.72 -30.62
C ASN A 41 -5.24 29.87 -29.82
N VAL A 42 -4.72 31.06 -30.05
CA VAL A 42 -5.24 32.29 -29.43
C VAL A 42 -6.55 32.69 -30.10
N LEU A 43 -7.62 32.69 -29.34
CA LEU A 43 -8.95 33.14 -29.76
C LEU A 43 -9.18 34.64 -29.52
N GLY A 44 -8.40 35.23 -28.60
CA GLY A 44 -8.59 36.58 -28.11
C GLY A 44 -9.64 36.67 -26.98
N LEU A 45 -9.73 37.83 -26.34
CA LEU A 45 -10.63 38.09 -25.23
C LEU A 45 -11.44 39.32 -25.43
N ASP A 46 -12.72 39.29 -25.09
CA ASP A 46 -13.57 40.45 -24.93
C ASP A 46 -13.21 41.19 -23.63
N ASN A 47 -12.93 42.49 -23.69
CA ASN A 47 -12.61 43.33 -22.54
C ASN A 47 -11.40 42.84 -21.68
N PRO A 48 -10.24 42.61 -22.27
CA PRO A 48 -9.07 42.03 -21.58
C PRO A 48 -8.57 42.91 -20.40
N HIS A 49 -8.67 44.22 -20.51
CA HIS A 49 -8.26 45.16 -19.43
C HIS A 49 -9.15 45.00 -18.18
N ARG A 50 -10.45 44.83 -18.34
CA ARG A 50 -11.36 44.57 -17.21
C ARG A 50 -11.06 43.24 -16.55
N LEU A 51 -10.80 42.21 -17.35
CA LEU A 51 -10.45 40.89 -16.81
C LEU A 51 -9.10 40.92 -16.06
N LEU A 52 -8.15 41.73 -16.49
CA LEU A 52 -6.88 41.93 -15.82
C LEU A 52 -7.01 42.54 -14.40
N GLU A 53 -8.09 43.29 -14.15
CA GLU A 53 -8.41 43.82 -12.84
C GLU A 53 -9.27 42.84 -12.01
N ASP A 54 -10.29 42.23 -12.65
CA ASP A 54 -11.26 41.38 -12.00
C ASP A 54 -10.65 40.03 -11.53
N ILE A 55 -9.81 39.41 -12.35
CA ILE A 55 -9.25 38.07 -12.07
C ILE A 55 -8.37 38.04 -10.82
N PRO A 56 -7.36 38.93 -10.65
CA PRO A 56 -6.56 38.94 -9.42
C PRO A 56 -7.39 39.15 -8.16
N ASN A 57 -8.36 40.08 -8.21
CA ASN A 57 -9.23 40.35 -7.08
C ASN A 57 -10.06 39.10 -6.67
N LYS A 58 -10.57 38.34 -7.64
CA LYS A 58 -11.28 37.08 -7.37
C LYS A 58 -10.36 36.01 -6.82
N ILE A 59 -9.17 35.86 -7.35
CA ILE A 59 -8.17 34.89 -6.87
C ILE A 59 -7.83 35.18 -5.40
N VAL A 60 -7.48 36.43 -5.09
CA VAL A 60 -7.16 36.84 -3.73
C VAL A 60 -8.36 36.63 -2.80
N SER A 61 -9.57 37.03 -3.20
CA SER A 61 -10.77 36.91 -2.39
C SER A 61 -11.15 35.46 -2.08
N VAL A 62 -10.97 34.53 -3.02
CA VAL A 62 -11.45 33.15 -2.88
C VAL A 62 -10.34 32.19 -2.44
N LEU A 63 -9.12 32.39 -2.90
CA LEU A 63 -8.01 31.47 -2.66
C LEU A 63 -6.98 32.03 -1.66
N GLY A 64 -6.99 33.33 -1.41
CA GLY A 64 -6.03 33.96 -0.52
C GLY A 64 -4.59 34.02 -1.03
N ILE A 65 -4.37 33.83 -2.34
CA ILE A 65 -3.07 33.90 -3.01
C ILE A 65 -3.07 34.97 -4.08
N ALA A 66 -1.89 35.47 -4.44
CA ALA A 66 -1.72 36.53 -5.45
C ALA A 66 -0.75 36.06 -6.56
N PRO A 67 -1.19 35.23 -7.51
CA PRO A 67 -0.37 34.81 -8.63
C PRO A 67 -0.09 35.97 -9.58
N ALA A 68 0.95 35.82 -10.40
CA ALA A 68 1.24 36.81 -11.45
C ALA A 68 0.20 36.68 -12.55
N VAL A 69 -0.53 37.78 -12.83
CA VAL A 69 -1.51 37.86 -13.94
C VAL A 69 -1.02 38.86 -14.94
N ARG A 70 -0.82 38.42 -16.18
CA ARG A 70 -0.24 39.27 -17.25
C ARG A 70 -1.14 39.27 -18.49
N LEU A 71 -1.21 40.40 -19.14
CA LEU A 71 -1.80 40.51 -20.45
C LEU A 71 -0.73 40.25 -21.51
N ALA A 72 -0.97 39.30 -22.39
CA ALA A 72 -0.10 38.99 -23.52
C ALA A 72 -0.85 39.16 -24.85
N SER A 73 -0.13 39.44 -25.92
CA SER A 73 -0.69 39.64 -27.24
C SER A 73 0.04 38.82 -28.30
N SER A 74 -0.71 38.27 -29.23
CA SER A 74 -0.20 37.56 -30.41
C SER A 74 -0.77 38.18 -31.68
N SER A 75 -0.35 37.68 -32.82
CA SER A 75 -0.93 38.06 -34.12
C SER A 75 -2.42 37.74 -34.26
N HIS A 76 -2.97 36.87 -33.42
CA HIS A 76 -4.34 36.36 -33.47
C HIS A 76 -5.26 36.94 -32.37
N GLY A 77 -4.70 37.75 -31.46
CA GLY A 77 -5.49 38.39 -30.41
C GLY A 77 -4.74 38.51 -29.07
N THR A 78 -5.47 39.01 -28.08
CA THR A 78 -4.95 39.26 -26.72
C THR A 78 -5.47 38.16 -25.79
N PHE A 79 -4.62 37.67 -24.93
CA PHE A 79 -4.92 36.62 -23.93
C PHE A 79 -4.32 36.97 -22.58
N ILE A 80 -4.80 36.31 -21.49
CA ILE A 80 -4.28 36.51 -20.16
C ILE A 80 -3.51 35.24 -19.75
N GLU A 81 -2.32 35.45 -19.20
CA GLU A 81 -1.48 34.44 -18.58
C GLU A 81 -1.55 34.58 -17.07
N ILE A 82 -1.89 33.49 -16.37
CA ILE A 82 -1.92 33.38 -14.91
C ILE A 82 -0.84 32.40 -14.50
N ASP A 83 0.24 32.89 -13.92
CA ASP A 83 1.37 32.08 -13.48
C ASP A 83 1.20 31.79 -11.99
N VAL A 84 1.02 30.51 -11.64
CA VAL A 84 0.67 30.06 -10.30
C VAL A 84 1.85 29.33 -9.69
N ASP A 85 2.50 29.94 -8.71
CA ASP A 85 3.54 29.28 -7.92
C ASP A 85 2.99 28.23 -6.98
N PRO A 86 3.73 27.13 -6.73
CA PRO A 86 3.38 26.15 -5.72
C PRO A 86 3.40 26.80 -4.33
N GLN A 87 2.34 26.59 -3.56
CA GLN A 87 2.21 27.17 -2.23
C GLN A 87 2.67 26.20 -1.14
N ALA A 88 3.32 26.70 -0.09
CA ALA A 88 3.76 25.89 1.04
C ALA A 88 2.58 25.40 1.91
N PHE A 89 1.50 26.17 1.99
CA PHE A 89 0.31 25.85 2.78
C PHE A 89 -0.82 25.31 1.90
N PRO A 90 -1.74 24.52 2.47
CA PRO A 90 -2.91 24.02 1.73
C PRO A 90 -3.82 25.18 1.29
N ILE A 91 -4.10 25.27 0.00
CA ILE A 91 -5.03 26.24 -0.55
C ILE A 91 -6.38 25.58 -0.79
N SER A 92 -7.47 26.19 -0.29
CA SER A 92 -8.84 25.73 -0.53
C SER A 92 -9.59 26.67 -1.45
N CYS A 93 -10.40 26.12 -2.35
CA CYS A 93 -11.36 26.86 -3.14
C CYS A 93 -12.76 26.60 -2.56
N LYS A 94 -13.32 27.60 -1.88
CA LYS A 94 -14.64 27.48 -1.21
C LYS A 94 -14.72 26.29 -0.25
N GLY A 95 -13.68 26.06 0.56
CA GLY A 95 -13.59 24.95 1.52
C GLY A 95 -13.26 23.58 0.91
N LEU A 96 -13.07 23.49 -0.39
CA LEU A 96 -12.67 22.25 -1.09
C LEU A 96 -11.23 22.34 -1.56
N TYR A 97 -10.49 21.24 -1.44
CA TYR A 97 -9.09 21.16 -1.83
C TYR A 97 -8.96 20.42 -3.16
N TYR A 98 -8.34 21.09 -4.14
CA TYR A 98 -8.04 20.53 -5.45
C TYR A 98 -6.55 20.36 -5.60
N MET A 99 -6.13 19.35 -6.36
CA MET A 99 -4.73 19.09 -6.72
C MET A 99 -4.61 18.70 -8.18
N ARG A 100 -3.64 19.25 -8.86
CA ARG A 100 -3.32 18.89 -10.25
C ARG A 100 -2.63 17.52 -10.26
N VAL A 101 -3.17 16.58 -11.06
CA VAL A 101 -2.61 15.25 -11.26
C VAL A 101 -2.60 14.97 -12.77
N GLY A 102 -1.41 14.97 -13.37
CA GLY A 102 -1.30 14.96 -14.83
C GLY A 102 -2.01 16.15 -15.46
N ALA A 103 -2.81 15.92 -16.50
CA ALA A 103 -3.64 16.94 -17.15
C ALA A 103 -5.02 17.14 -16.48
N THR A 104 -5.28 16.56 -15.31
CA THR A 104 -6.58 16.65 -14.63
C THR A 104 -6.50 17.37 -13.30
N ASN A 105 -7.61 17.97 -12.88
CA ASN A 105 -7.74 18.62 -11.57
C ASN A 105 -8.62 17.76 -10.68
N GLN A 106 -8.06 17.18 -9.62
CA GLN A 106 -8.69 16.22 -8.74
C GLN A 106 -9.16 16.89 -7.44
N LEU A 107 -10.40 16.63 -7.05
CA LEU A 107 -10.91 17.00 -5.73
C LEU A 107 -10.41 16.01 -4.69
N LEU A 108 -9.64 16.49 -3.71
CA LEU A 108 -9.15 15.67 -2.61
C LEU A 108 -10.27 15.37 -1.60
N LYS A 109 -10.44 14.09 -1.23
CA LYS A 109 -11.44 13.62 -0.26
C LYS A 109 -10.88 12.50 0.60
N GLY A 110 -11.47 12.32 1.80
CA GLY A 110 -11.11 11.23 2.73
C GLY A 110 -9.61 11.15 2.99
N ALA A 111 -9.06 9.95 2.99
CA ALA A 111 -7.66 9.69 3.32
C ALA A 111 -6.64 10.46 2.44
N ALA A 112 -6.97 10.76 1.18
CA ALA A 112 -6.13 11.58 0.31
C ALA A 112 -6.05 13.04 0.79
N LEU A 113 -7.17 13.60 1.22
CA LEU A 113 -7.23 14.94 1.81
C LEU A 113 -6.45 14.99 3.13
N ASP A 114 -6.68 14.04 4.03
CA ASP A 114 -6.00 13.98 5.32
C ASP A 114 -4.48 13.89 5.15
N THR A 115 -4.03 13.02 4.25
CA THR A 115 -2.61 12.88 3.93
C THR A 115 -2.01 14.16 3.35
N PHE A 116 -2.74 14.83 2.46
CA PHE A 116 -2.32 16.09 1.87
C PHE A 116 -2.16 17.18 2.94
N LEU A 117 -3.18 17.35 3.82
CA LEU A 117 -3.16 18.35 4.89
C LEU A 117 -2.02 18.11 5.87
N LEU A 118 -1.81 16.85 6.29
CA LEU A 118 -0.72 16.47 7.19
C LEU A 118 0.64 16.78 6.57
N ARG A 119 0.87 16.40 5.30
CA ARG A 119 2.13 16.67 4.60
C ARG A 119 2.43 18.17 4.50
N ARG A 120 1.43 18.99 4.20
CA ARG A 120 1.58 20.45 4.12
C ARG A 120 1.90 21.11 5.46
N GLN A 121 1.52 20.44 6.57
CA GLN A 121 1.89 20.84 7.93
C GLN A 121 3.26 20.29 8.36
N GLY A 122 4.00 19.64 7.47
CA GLY A 122 5.26 18.97 7.80
C GLY A 122 5.06 17.72 8.68
N GLN A 123 3.87 17.13 8.64
CA GLN A 123 3.50 15.99 9.47
C GLN A 123 3.32 14.74 8.62
N SER A 124 3.69 13.60 9.20
CA SER A 124 3.38 12.29 8.64
C SER A 124 2.13 11.71 9.33
N TRP A 125 1.42 10.84 8.63
CA TRP A 125 0.25 10.15 9.16
C TRP A 125 0.55 9.36 10.45
N ASP A 126 1.71 8.76 10.51
CA ASP A 126 2.17 7.99 11.68
C ASP A 126 2.52 8.87 12.90
N SER A 127 2.67 10.19 12.70
CA SER A 127 2.87 11.19 13.75
C SER A 127 1.56 11.77 14.30
N ALA A 128 0.41 11.47 13.67
CA ALA A 128 -0.89 11.91 14.16
C ALA A 128 -1.27 11.18 15.45
N PRO A 129 -2.03 11.84 16.37
CA PRO A 129 -2.54 11.20 17.56
C PRO A 129 -3.40 9.97 17.25
N ALA A 130 -3.30 8.91 18.07
CA ALA A 130 -4.16 7.74 18.06
C ALA A 130 -5.18 7.85 19.21
N PRO A 131 -6.42 8.28 18.95
CA PRO A 131 -7.41 8.47 20.00
C PRO A 131 -7.70 7.17 20.76
N GLY A 132 -7.80 7.26 22.09
CA GLY A 132 -8.08 6.11 22.94
C GLY A 132 -6.88 5.19 23.23
N LEU A 133 -5.73 5.39 22.59
CA LEU A 133 -4.52 4.65 22.91
C LEU A 133 -3.88 5.18 24.19
N SER A 134 -3.58 4.30 25.12
CA SER A 134 -2.87 4.59 26.37
C SER A 134 -1.64 3.69 26.54
N LEU A 135 -0.77 4.00 27.50
CA LEU A 135 0.39 3.17 27.82
C LEU A 135 0.02 1.74 28.25
N ASP A 136 -1.18 1.56 28.80
CA ASP A 136 -1.69 0.24 29.23
C ASP A 136 -2.05 -0.67 28.04
N ASN A 137 -2.28 -0.10 26.85
CA ASN A 137 -2.54 -0.87 25.64
C ASN A 137 -1.26 -1.42 25.01
N LEU A 138 -0.08 -0.93 25.44
CA LEU A 138 1.20 -1.31 24.83
C LEU A 138 1.68 -2.69 25.32
N ASP A 139 2.34 -3.42 24.45
CA ASP A 139 3.01 -4.69 24.70
C ASP A 139 4.42 -4.44 25.25
N LYS A 140 4.58 -4.56 26.57
CA LYS A 140 5.87 -4.39 27.24
C LYS A 140 6.91 -5.40 26.78
N GLY A 141 6.49 -6.62 26.40
CA GLY A 141 7.39 -7.64 25.86
C GLY A 141 7.96 -7.25 24.49
N ALA A 142 7.10 -6.76 23.57
CA ALA A 142 7.54 -6.25 22.28
C ALA A 142 8.49 -5.03 22.43
N MET A 143 8.18 -4.13 23.36
CA MET A 143 9.05 -2.99 23.69
C MET A 143 10.42 -3.44 24.21
N GLY A 144 10.46 -4.44 25.10
CA GLY A 144 11.70 -5.02 25.61
C GLY A 144 12.53 -5.65 24.48
N ARG A 145 11.92 -6.49 23.63
CA ARG A 145 12.60 -7.10 22.47
C ARG A 145 13.14 -6.05 21.50
N PHE A 146 12.41 -4.96 21.29
CA PHE A 146 12.87 -3.83 20.49
C PHE A 146 14.15 -3.21 21.07
N VAL A 147 14.16 -2.87 22.37
CA VAL A 147 15.30 -2.28 23.06
C VAL A 147 16.51 -3.21 23.00
N ASP A 148 16.33 -4.50 23.28
CA ASP A 148 17.41 -5.50 23.24
C ASP A 148 17.96 -5.65 21.80
N GLY A 149 17.09 -5.62 20.80
CA GLY A 149 17.48 -5.67 19.40
C GLY A 149 18.31 -4.44 18.99
N ALA A 150 17.89 -3.25 19.40
CA ALA A 150 18.56 -2.00 19.10
C ALA A 150 19.92 -1.87 19.80
N ARG A 151 20.03 -2.31 21.06
CA ARG A 151 21.31 -2.38 21.80
C ARG A 151 22.31 -3.31 21.14
N ARG A 152 21.91 -4.55 20.85
CA ARG A 152 22.80 -5.52 20.19
C ARG A 152 23.39 -5.01 18.87
N ARG A 153 22.77 -4.00 18.26
CA ARG A 153 23.24 -3.36 17.02
C ARG A 153 23.95 -2.03 17.24
N GLY A 154 24.16 -1.62 18.51
CA GLY A 154 24.79 -0.35 18.87
C GLY A 154 23.99 0.89 18.42
N ARG A 155 22.66 0.74 18.23
CA ARG A 155 21.77 1.84 17.78
C ARG A 155 21.06 2.55 18.92
N ILE A 156 21.08 1.96 20.09
CA ILE A 156 20.76 2.59 21.39
C ILE A 156 21.96 2.35 22.31
N PRO A 157 22.45 3.37 23.04
CA PRO A 157 23.56 3.19 23.99
C PRO A 157 23.25 2.09 25.02
N ASP A 158 24.27 1.33 25.43
CA ASP A 158 24.11 0.25 26.41
C ASP A 158 23.66 0.81 27.78
N GLU A 159 24.09 2.03 28.13
CA GLU A 159 23.71 2.68 29.38
C GLU A 159 22.29 3.28 29.35
N ALA A 160 21.64 3.36 28.19
CA ALA A 160 20.27 3.87 28.10
C ALA A 160 19.31 2.88 28.79
N THR A 161 18.90 3.22 29.99
CA THR A 161 17.88 2.48 30.76
C THR A 161 16.53 3.16 30.53
N PHE A 162 15.52 2.36 30.23
CA PHE A 162 14.13 2.82 30.16
C PHE A 162 13.40 2.23 31.36
N GLU A 163 13.07 3.06 32.36
CA GLU A 163 12.37 2.61 33.58
C GLU A 163 10.94 2.15 33.30
N GLY A 164 10.40 2.51 32.11
CA GLY A 164 9.06 2.08 31.70
C GLY A 164 8.68 2.42 30.26
N PRO A 165 7.49 2.01 29.83
CA PRO A 165 6.98 2.28 28.48
C PRO A 165 7.02 3.76 28.10
N GLY A 166 6.70 4.66 29.05
CA GLY A 166 6.64 6.10 28.79
C GLY A 166 7.96 6.71 28.35
N GLU A 167 9.08 6.26 28.93
CA GLU A 167 10.41 6.76 28.57
C GLU A 167 10.83 6.31 27.17
N LEU A 168 10.59 5.06 26.82
CA LEU A 168 10.86 4.58 25.47
C LEU A 168 10.00 5.32 24.43
N ILE A 169 8.73 5.55 24.72
CA ILE A 169 7.81 6.33 23.87
C ILE A 169 8.33 7.76 23.70
N ALA A 170 8.80 8.39 24.78
CA ALA A 170 9.37 9.75 24.71
C ALA A 170 10.68 9.77 23.90
N HIS A 171 11.57 8.79 24.13
CA HIS A 171 12.83 8.66 23.39
C HIS A 171 12.59 8.50 21.87
N LEU A 172 11.62 7.67 21.48
CA LEU A 172 11.24 7.46 20.09
C LEU A 172 10.36 8.59 19.52
N LYS A 173 10.02 9.60 20.33
CA LYS A 173 9.13 10.73 19.95
C LYS A 173 7.78 10.24 19.42
N LEU A 174 7.21 9.23 20.08
CA LEU A 174 5.94 8.60 19.72
C LEU A 174 4.73 9.19 20.49
N MET A 175 4.94 10.36 21.10
CA MET A 175 3.88 11.14 21.74
C MET A 175 3.80 12.52 21.10
N ARG A 176 2.59 13.06 21.00
CA ARG A 176 2.32 14.39 20.49
C ARG A 176 1.12 15.00 21.22
N ASP A 177 1.28 16.25 21.67
CA ASP A 177 0.22 17.02 22.35
C ASP A 177 -0.43 16.24 23.52
N GLY A 178 0.36 15.42 24.23
CA GLY A 178 -0.09 14.57 25.33
C GLY A 178 -0.74 13.23 24.90
N TYR A 179 -0.85 12.95 23.59
CA TYR A 179 -1.42 11.71 23.05
C TYR A 179 -0.34 10.82 22.43
N LEU A 180 -0.52 9.51 22.54
CA LEU A 180 0.26 8.54 21.77
C LEU A 180 -0.11 8.64 20.29
N THR A 181 0.90 8.42 19.42
CA THR A 181 0.73 8.53 17.96
C THR A 181 0.30 7.22 17.31
N ASN A 182 -0.15 7.30 16.03
CA ASN A 182 -0.42 6.11 15.22
C ASN A 182 0.80 5.20 15.10
N ALA A 183 2.02 5.75 15.08
CA ALA A 183 3.26 4.97 15.12
C ALA A 183 3.40 4.18 16.44
N ALA A 184 3.02 4.77 17.59
CA ALA A 184 3.04 4.05 18.86
C ALA A 184 2.05 2.87 18.85
N ALA A 185 0.85 3.09 18.28
CA ALA A 185 -0.15 2.04 18.10
C ALA A 185 0.40 0.89 17.23
N LEU A 186 0.92 1.21 16.06
CA LEU A 186 1.47 0.22 15.12
C LEU A 186 2.63 -0.57 15.73
N LEU A 187 3.60 0.15 16.32
CA LEU A 187 4.85 -0.48 16.78
C LEU A 187 4.67 -1.33 18.02
N PHE A 188 3.81 -0.89 18.96
CA PHE A 188 3.82 -1.46 20.31
C PHE A 188 2.45 -1.78 20.89
N ALA A 189 1.30 -1.42 20.29
CA ALA A 189 0.03 -1.87 20.83
C ALA A 189 -0.09 -3.40 20.77
N ARG A 190 -0.68 -4.02 21.81
CA ARG A 190 -0.97 -5.47 21.79
C ARG A 190 -1.89 -5.85 20.64
N ASP A 191 -2.85 -4.98 20.34
CA ASP A 191 -3.73 -5.10 19.19
C ASP A 191 -3.74 -3.77 18.40
N PRO A 192 -2.85 -3.62 17.43
CA PRO A 192 -2.83 -2.42 16.58
C PRO A 192 -4.09 -2.24 15.74
N GLU A 193 -4.79 -3.34 15.37
CA GLU A 193 -6.03 -3.28 14.56
C GLU A 193 -7.14 -2.48 15.24
N ALA A 194 -7.18 -2.48 16.58
CA ALA A 194 -8.15 -1.68 17.33
C ALA A 194 -7.99 -0.16 17.14
N PHE A 195 -6.81 0.31 16.75
CA PHE A 195 -6.48 1.72 16.58
C PHE A 195 -6.20 2.08 15.11
N VAL A 196 -5.63 1.15 14.38
CA VAL A 196 -5.23 1.29 12.98
C VAL A 196 -5.72 0.09 12.18
N PRO A 197 -6.92 0.17 11.60
CA PRO A 197 -7.48 -0.91 10.79
C PRO A 197 -6.55 -1.32 9.65
N GLY A 198 -6.48 -2.61 9.37
CA GLY A 198 -5.61 -3.16 8.34
C GLY A 198 -4.13 -3.16 8.71
N SER A 199 -3.77 -3.10 9.98
CA SER A 199 -2.37 -3.15 10.45
C SER A 199 -1.78 -4.55 10.46
N SER A 200 -2.52 -5.57 10.03
CA SER A 200 -2.07 -6.97 9.93
C SER A 200 -1.47 -7.34 8.58
N VAL A 201 -0.87 -8.53 8.53
CA VAL A 201 -0.42 -9.19 7.30
C VAL A 201 -1.30 -10.42 7.06
N LYS A 202 -1.95 -10.49 5.89
CA LYS A 202 -2.69 -11.67 5.44
C LYS A 202 -1.83 -12.50 4.50
N VAL A 203 -1.76 -13.80 4.76
CA VAL A 203 -1.03 -14.76 3.93
C VAL A 203 -2.03 -15.79 3.44
N GLY A 204 -2.10 -16.01 2.12
CA GLY A 204 -2.97 -17.01 1.51
C GLY A 204 -2.21 -17.91 0.55
N PHE A 205 -2.57 -19.19 0.50
CA PHE A 205 -2.12 -20.12 -0.54
C PHE A 205 -3.22 -20.29 -1.58
N PHE A 206 -2.87 -20.10 -2.85
CA PHE A 206 -3.80 -20.05 -3.96
C PHE A 206 -3.52 -21.16 -4.98
N GLU A 207 -4.60 -21.74 -5.53
CA GLU A 207 -4.57 -22.59 -6.71
C GLU A 207 -5.49 -21.94 -7.77
N GLY A 208 -4.85 -21.30 -8.78
CA GLY A 208 -5.60 -20.44 -9.69
C GLY A 208 -6.29 -19.28 -8.94
N PRO A 209 -7.62 -19.11 -9.06
CA PRO A 209 -8.36 -18.09 -8.35
C PRO A 209 -8.77 -18.50 -6.92
N GLU A 210 -8.67 -19.79 -6.57
CA GLU A 210 -9.17 -20.33 -5.30
C GLU A 210 -8.15 -20.17 -4.17
N ILE A 211 -8.66 -19.79 -2.97
CA ILE A 211 -7.87 -19.75 -1.74
C ILE A 211 -8.00 -21.09 -1.04
N LEU A 212 -6.93 -21.88 -0.99
CA LEU A 212 -6.94 -23.16 -0.31
C LEU A 212 -6.88 -23.03 1.21
N TYR A 213 -6.06 -22.12 1.70
CA TYR A 213 -5.95 -21.77 3.12
C TYR A 213 -5.30 -20.41 3.30
N GLN A 214 -5.58 -19.77 4.44
CA GLN A 214 -5.05 -18.46 4.77
C GLN A 214 -4.80 -18.32 6.26
N ASP A 215 -3.90 -17.40 6.61
CA ASP A 215 -3.58 -16.97 7.97
C ASP A 215 -3.50 -15.46 8.05
N VAL A 216 -3.67 -14.93 9.28
CA VAL A 216 -3.50 -13.51 9.58
C VAL A 216 -2.44 -13.37 10.66
N VAL A 217 -1.42 -12.56 10.38
CA VAL A 217 -0.36 -12.21 11.34
C VAL A 217 -0.67 -10.82 11.89
N GLY A 218 -1.10 -10.78 13.14
CA GLY A 218 -1.42 -9.57 13.89
C GLY A 218 -0.39 -9.24 14.99
N GLY A 219 -0.76 -8.28 15.85
CA GLY A 219 0.07 -7.77 16.92
C GLY A 219 1.03 -6.65 16.48
N PRO A 220 1.98 -6.23 17.32
CA PRO A 220 2.93 -5.16 17.03
C PRO A 220 3.65 -5.34 15.69
N VAL A 221 3.64 -4.32 14.82
CA VAL A 221 4.21 -4.45 13.46
C VAL A 221 5.72 -4.72 13.48
N ILE A 222 6.40 -4.35 14.57
CA ILE A 222 7.82 -4.64 14.78
C ILE A 222 8.11 -6.15 14.83
N GLU A 223 7.13 -6.95 15.18
CA GLU A 223 7.22 -8.42 15.26
C GLU A 223 6.58 -9.13 14.07
N GLN A 224 5.66 -8.45 13.36
CA GLN A 224 4.93 -9.07 12.26
C GLN A 224 5.84 -9.57 11.15
N VAL A 225 6.97 -8.87 10.90
CA VAL A 225 7.92 -9.27 9.87
C VAL A 225 8.48 -10.66 10.14
N ASP A 226 9.07 -10.85 11.31
CA ASP A 226 9.70 -12.14 11.66
C ASP A 226 8.66 -13.26 11.77
N LYS A 227 7.49 -12.97 12.39
CA LYS A 227 6.36 -13.91 12.45
C LYS A 227 5.86 -14.32 11.05
N THR A 228 5.77 -13.35 10.13
CA THR A 228 5.34 -13.62 8.75
C THR A 228 6.36 -14.48 8.01
N ILE A 229 7.65 -14.19 8.15
CA ILE A 229 8.70 -14.96 7.51
C ILE A 229 8.75 -16.39 8.07
N ASP A 230 8.64 -16.56 9.38
CA ASP A 230 8.60 -17.89 10.00
C ASP A 230 7.36 -18.67 9.52
N LEU A 231 6.19 -18.05 9.46
CA LEU A 231 4.97 -18.66 8.94
C LEU A 231 5.13 -19.07 7.47
N LEU A 232 5.68 -18.18 6.61
CA LEU A 232 5.89 -18.48 5.18
C LEU A 232 6.77 -19.70 5.00
N TYR A 233 7.92 -19.77 5.67
CA TYR A 233 8.90 -20.86 5.49
C TYR A 233 8.54 -22.13 6.26
N ALA A 234 7.67 -22.08 7.27
CA ALA A 234 7.20 -23.25 7.98
C ALA A 234 5.97 -23.92 7.34
N LYS A 235 5.06 -23.11 6.72
CA LYS A 235 3.75 -23.61 6.27
C LYS A 235 3.50 -23.45 4.78
N TYR A 236 3.90 -22.33 4.19
CA TYR A 236 3.50 -21.94 2.84
C TYR A 236 4.54 -22.30 1.76
N LEU A 237 5.82 -22.15 2.08
CA LEU A 237 6.90 -22.41 1.13
C LEU A 237 7.51 -23.77 1.43
N ARG A 238 7.56 -24.62 0.41
CA ARG A 238 8.15 -25.95 0.53
C ARG A 238 9.59 -25.95 0.03
N ALA A 239 10.49 -26.59 0.78
CA ALA A 239 11.84 -26.82 0.32
C ALA A 239 11.87 -28.01 -0.63
N LYS A 240 12.54 -27.88 -1.77
CA LYS A 240 12.94 -29.02 -2.60
C LYS A 240 14.15 -29.70 -1.97
N ILE A 241 13.99 -30.97 -1.68
CA ILE A 241 15.06 -31.78 -1.15
C ILE A 241 15.86 -32.35 -2.32
N SER A 242 17.16 -32.17 -2.29
CA SER A 242 18.14 -32.78 -3.22
C SER A 242 19.30 -33.35 -2.42
N TYR A 243 20.18 -34.11 -3.07
CA TYR A 243 21.37 -34.67 -2.44
C TYR A 243 22.61 -34.24 -3.25
N ASP A 244 23.61 -33.76 -2.54
CA ASP A 244 24.95 -33.53 -3.10
C ASP A 244 25.87 -34.59 -2.47
N GLY A 245 26.13 -35.66 -3.22
CA GLY A 245 26.72 -36.85 -2.67
C GLY A 245 25.86 -37.46 -1.56
N ILE A 246 26.38 -37.50 -0.35
CA ILE A 246 25.70 -38.01 0.86
C ILE A 246 24.98 -36.91 1.64
N TYR A 247 25.17 -35.65 1.26
CA TYR A 247 24.59 -34.51 1.98
C TYR A 247 23.21 -34.16 1.45
N ARG A 248 22.24 -34.09 2.35
CA ARG A 248 20.89 -33.58 2.06
C ARG A 248 20.95 -32.06 1.92
N VAL A 249 20.48 -31.54 0.79
CA VAL A 249 20.39 -30.11 0.53
C VAL A 249 18.92 -29.73 0.39
N GLU A 250 18.49 -28.79 1.20
CA GLU A 250 17.14 -28.21 1.17
C GLU A 250 17.23 -26.83 0.52
N ARG A 251 16.47 -26.63 -0.55
CA ARG A 251 16.37 -25.32 -1.22
C ARG A 251 14.91 -24.90 -1.36
N PHE A 252 14.59 -23.75 -0.81
CA PHE A 252 13.30 -23.10 -1.04
C PHE A 252 13.26 -22.47 -2.43
N ALA A 253 12.04 -22.24 -2.94
CA ALA A 253 11.82 -21.58 -4.23
C ALA A 253 12.36 -20.16 -4.25
N PHE A 254 12.29 -19.47 -3.10
CA PHE A 254 12.66 -18.06 -2.95
C PHE A 254 13.68 -17.89 -1.80
N PRO A 255 14.71 -17.04 -1.96
CA PRO A 255 15.72 -16.81 -0.92
C PRO A 255 15.10 -16.04 0.27
N ARG A 256 15.26 -16.59 1.47
CA ARG A 256 14.69 -16.03 2.70
C ARG A 256 15.09 -14.55 2.93
N PRO A 257 16.33 -14.10 2.69
CA PRO A 257 16.71 -12.71 2.88
C PRO A 257 15.97 -11.75 1.92
N ALA A 258 15.74 -12.15 0.66
CA ALA A 258 15.03 -11.33 -0.32
C ALA A 258 13.54 -11.19 0.04
N VAL A 259 12.88 -12.31 0.38
CA VAL A 259 11.47 -12.30 0.82
C VAL A 259 11.31 -11.49 2.11
N ARG A 260 12.24 -11.63 3.07
CA ARG A 260 12.23 -10.84 4.30
C ARG A 260 12.31 -9.35 4.02
N GLU A 261 13.21 -8.92 3.15
CA GLU A 261 13.34 -7.52 2.79
C GLU A 261 12.08 -6.99 2.09
N ALA A 262 11.44 -7.77 1.22
CA ALA A 262 10.18 -7.39 0.58
C ALA A 262 9.05 -7.23 1.60
N VAL A 263 8.95 -8.13 2.60
CA VAL A 263 7.94 -8.03 3.68
C VAL A 263 8.22 -6.83 4.58
N VAL A 264 9.49 -6.58 4.94
CA VAL A 264 9.89 -5.39 5.70
C VAL A 264 9.45 -4.12 5.00
N ASN A 265 9.77 -4.01 3.69
CA ASN A 265 9.40 -2.85 2.88
C ASN A 265 7.88 -2.70 2.78
N ALA A 266 7.15 -3.79 2.59
CA ALA A 266 5.70 -3.77 2.52
C ALA A 266 5.07 -3.26 3.82
N VAL A 267 5.58 -3.65 4.99
CA VAL A 267 5.09 -3.20 6.30
C VAL A 267 5.53 -1.75 6.58
N ALA A 268 6.81 -1.40 6.35
CA ALA A 268 7.34 -0.08 6.67
C ALA A 268 6.74 1.04 5.81
N HIS A 269 6.53 0.76 4.50
CA HIS A 269 6.09 1.76 3.51
C HIS A 269 4.60 1.68 3.17
N LYS A 270 3.84 0.81 3.85
CA LYS A 270 2.39 0.73 3.65
C LYS A 270 1.69 2.06 3.88
N HIS A 271 0.73 2.38 3.04
CA HIS A 271 -0.21 3.47 3.28
C HIS A 271 -1.29 3.03 4.28
N TYR A 272 -1.03 3.19 5.58
CA TYR A 272 -1.90 2.71 6.67
C TYR A 272 -3.27 3.38 6.69
N ALA A 273 -3.40 4.63 6.24
CA ALA A 273 -4.69 5.30 6.13
C ALA A 273 -5.67 4.64 5.14
N SER A 274 -5.21 3.71 4.30
CA SER A 274 -6.08 2.94 3.40
C SER A 274 -6.96 1.92 4.11
N GLY A 275 -6.61 1.49 5.32
CA GLY A 275 -7.28 0.42 6.05
C GLY A 275 -7.08 -0.99 5.47
N ALA A 276 -6.36 -1.15 4.35
CA ALA A 276 -6.11 -2.45 3.74
C ALA A 276 -4.90 -3.15 4.37
N PRO A 277 -4.93 -4.45 4.69
CA PRO A 277 -3.78 -5.18 5.21
C PRO A 277 -2.70 -5.38 4.14
N VAL A 278 -1.47 -5.70 4.57
CA VAL A 278 -0.47 -6.28 3.67
C VAL A 278 -0.97 -7.65 3.23
N GLN A 279 -0.89 -7.96 1.94
CA GLN A 279 -1.34 -9.24 1.38
C GLN A 279 -0.17 -10.00 0.79
N ILE A 280 -0.02 -11.25 1.19
CA ILE A 280 0.98 -12.16 0.62
C ILE A 280 0.23 -13.33 0.00
N ARG A 281 0.37 -13.46 -1.32
CA ARG A 281 -0.23 -14.54 -2.10
C ARG A 281 0.85 -15.53 -2.49
N VAL A 282 0.67 -16.77 -2.10
CA VAL A 282 1.61 -17.86 -2.40
C VAL A 282 0.96 -18.81 -3.40
N TYR A 283 1.66 -19.11 -4.47
CA TYR A 283 1.30 -20.08 -5.50
C TYR A 283 2.43 -21.12 -5.60
N ASP A 284 2.21 -22.18 -6.34
CA ASP A 284 3.24 -23.21 -6.58
C ASP A 284 4.50 -22.66 -7.28
N ASP A 285 4.31 -21.64 -8.13
CA ASP A 285 5.35 -21.08 -9.01
C ASP A 285 5.73 -19.64 -8.69
N ARG A 286 4.98 -18.95 -7.81
CA ARG A 286 5.22 -17.53 -7.52
C ARG A 286 4.78 -17.14 -6.11
N LEU A 287 5.40 -16.07 -5.63
CA LEU A 287 5.06 -15.38 -4.37
C LEU A 287 4.85 -13.90 -4.67
N ILE A 288 3.70 -13.36 -4.28
CA ILE A 288 3.37 -11.95 -4.46
C ILE A 288 3.23 -11.28 -3.10
N VAL A 289 4.03 -10.26 -2.85
CA VAL A 289 3.92 -9.39 -1.65
C VAL A 289 3.29 -8.07 -2.09
N GLY A 290 2.13 -7.74 -1.55
CA GLY A 290 1.36 -6.55 -1.92
C GLY A 290 1.02 -5.68 -0.72
N ASN A 291 1.17 -4.37 -0.86
CA ASN A 291 0.73 -3.39 0.13
C ASN A 291 0.11 -2.16 -0.52
N ALA A 292 -0.89 -1.57 0.12
CA ALA A 292 -1.40 -0.26 -0.29
C ALA A 292 -0.25 0.75 -0.34
N CYS A 293 -0.10 1.43 -1.46
CA CYS A 293 1.01 2.34 -1.71
C CYS A 293 0.54 3.57 -2.49
N VAL A 294 1.08 4.72 -2.12
CA VAL A 294 1.01 5.96 -2.89
C VAL A 294 2.45 6.39 -3.15
N LEU A 295 2.90 6.30 -4.39
CA LEU A 295 4.24 6.79 -4.73
C LEU A 295 4.32 8.30 -4.53
N PRO A 296 5.52 8.84 -4.18
CA PRO A 296 5.75 10.28 -4.18
C PRO A 296 5.39 10.89 -5.54
N GLN A 297 5.01 12.16 -5.55
CA GLN A 297 4.60 12.85 -6.76
C GLN A 297 5.72 12.83 -7.81
N GLY A 298 5.37 12.41 -9.03
CA GLY A 298 6.33 12.30 -10.14
C GLY A 298 7.18 11.02 -10.16
N TRP A 299 7.00 10.15 -9.17
CA TRP A 299 7.70 8.85 -9.15
C TRP A 299 6.96 7.83 -10.01
N THR A 300 7.76 7.01 -10.69
CA THR A 300 7.32 5.81 -11.43
C THR A 300 7.94 4.57 -10.79
N ILE A 301 7.60 3.39 -11.29
CA ILE A 301 8.28 2.15 -10.88
C ILE A 301 9.78 2.22 -11.21
N GLU A 302 10.16 2.79 -12.36
CA GLU A 302 11.57 2.97 -12.74
C GLU A 302 12.29 3.89 -11.75
N SER A 303 11.65 4.98 -11.30
CA SER A 303 12.20 5.85 -10.26
C SER A 303 12.41 5.09 -8.95
N LEU A 304 11.44 4.25 -8.57
CA LEU A 304 11.52 3.42 -7.36
C LEU A 304 12.65 2.39 -7.43
N LEU A 305 12.89 1.79 -8.60
CA LEU A 305 13.95 0.81 -8.81
C LEU A 305 15.34 1.45 -8.97
N GLY A 306 15.39 2.74 -9.31
CA GLY A 306 16.61 3.52 -9.47
C GLY A 306 17.24 3.95 -8.15
N LEU A 307 18.24 4.83 -8.26
CA LEU A 307 18.85 5.47 -7.09
C LEU A 307 17.95 6.65 -6.65
N HIS A 308 17.45 6.60 -5.43
CA HIS A 308 16.59 7.63 -4.88
C HIS A 308 16.85 7.85 -3.38
N ALA A 309 16.51 9.04 -2.86
CA ALA A 309 16.46 9.28 -1.45
C ALA A 309 15.30 8.48 -0.82
N SER A 310 15.48 8.05 0.42
CA SER A 310 14.40 7.37 1.16
C SER A 310 13.37 8.41 1.63
N GLU A 311 12.15 8.31 1.11
CA GLU A 311 11.00 9.11 1.52
C GLU A 311 9.90 8.22 2.10
N PRO A 312 10.03 7.77 3.37
CA PRO A 312 9.05 6.87 3.94
C PRO A 312 7.72 7.58 4.24
N HIS A 313 6.60 6.93 3.90
CA HIS A 313 5.27 7.40 4.28
C HIS A 313 5.07 7.44 5.79
N ASN A 314 5.77 6.55 6.52
CA ASN A 314 5.68 6.38 7.96
C ASN A 314 7.08 6.58 8.57
N PRO A 315 7.61 7.81 8.64
CA PRO A 315 8.99 8.06 9.06
C PRO A 315 9.29 7.61 10.48
N LYS A 316 8.31 7.64 11.40
CA LYS A 316 8.50 7.14 12.77
C LYS A 316 8.57 5.62 12.82
N VAL A 317 7.72 4.92 12.07
CA VAL A 317 7.78 3.46 11.92
C VAL A 317 9.10 3.06 11.26
N ALA A 318 9.49 3.73 10.17
CA ALA A 318 10.75 3.47 9.46
C ALA A 318 11.97 3.70 10.37
N ASN A 319 11.97 4.77 11.18
CA ASN A 319 13.04 5.03 12.16
C ASN A 319 13.10 3.93 13.23
N ALA A 320 11.96 3.48 13.75
CA ALA A 320 11.94 2.38 14.71
C ALA A 320 12.45 1.07 14.08
N PHE A 321 12.07 0.78 12.84
CA PHE A 321 12.59 -0.39 12.10
C PHE A 321 14.10 -0.29 11.87
N PHE A 322 14.60 0.92 11.56
CA PHE A 322 16.03 1.15 11.49
C PHE A 322 16.69 0.87 12.85
N LEU A 323 16.23 1.45 13.94
CA LEU A 323 16.79 1.22 15.28
C LEU A 323 16.76 -0.27 15.67
N ALA A 324 15.66 -0.98 15.39
CA ALA A 324 15.55 -2.41 15.61
C ALA A 324 16.44 -3.25 14.67
N GLY A 325 17.04 -2.65 13.64
CA GLY A 325 17.88 -3.33 12.65
C GLY A 325 17.09 -4.19 11.68
N LEU A 326 15.82 -3.90 11.51
CA LEU A 326 14.99 -4.55 10.50
C LEU A 326 15.28 -4.00 9.10
N VAL A 327 15.60 -2.70 8.99
CA VAL A 327 16.00 -2.02 7.76
C VAL A 327 17.41 -1.47 7.85
N GLU A 328 18.05 -1.38 6.70
CA GLU A 328 19.29 -0.63 6.53
C GLU A 328 18.95 0.80 6.08
N GLY A 329 19.73 1.79 6.51
CA GLY A 329 19.59 3.15 5.99
C GLY A 329 19.97 3.24 4.50
N TRP A 330 19.66 4.37 3.86
CA TRP A 330 20.12 4.72 2.50
C TRP A 330 19.34 4.13 1.31
N GLY A 331 18.11 3.61 1.48
CA GLY A 331 17.27 3.21 0.34
C GLY A 331 17.79 2.02 -0.47
N ARG A 332 18.63 1.15 0.11
CA ARG A 332 19.26 0.01 -0.59
C ARG A 332 18.44 -1.29 -0.53
N GLY A 333 17.23 -1.27 0.04
CA GLY A 333 16.43 -2.48 0.22
C GLY A 333 16.13 -3.23 -1.07
N ILE A 334 15.77 -2.52 -2.14
CA ILE A 334 15.46 -3.14 -3.44
C ILE A 334 16.71 -3.76 -4.07
N GLN A 335 17.86 -3.07 -4.05
CA GLN A 335 19.11 -3.61 -4.55
C GLN A 335 19.56 -4.84 -3.78
N LYS A 336 19.28 -4.89 -2.46
CA LYS A 336 19.51 -6.06 -1.63
C LYS A 336 18.65 -7.24 -2.08
N ILE A 337 17.37 -7.04 -2.33
CA ILE A 337 16.48 -8.07 -2.88
C ILE A 337 17.06 -8.63 -4.18
N PHE A 338 17.47 -7.77 -5.10
CA PHE A 338 18.05 -8.18 -6.38
C PHE A 338 19.35 -8.96 -6.21
N THR A 339 20.23 -8.52 -5.29
CA THR A 339 21.49 -9.18 -4.98
C THR A 339 21.26 -10.58 -4.42
N GLU A 340 20.36 -10.72 -3.45
CA GLU A 340 20.03 -12.00 -2.82
C GLU A 340 19.40 -12.99 -3.81
N CYS A 341 18.51 -12.51 -4.70
CA CYS A 341 17.95 -13.33 -5.78
C CYS A 341 19.07 -13.83 -6.74
N LYS A 342 19.97 -12.94 -7.13
CA LYS A 342 21.10 -13.29 -8.01
C LYS A 342 22.05 -14.29 -7.36
N LEU A 343 22.38 -14.11 -6.08
CA LEU A 343 23.24 -15.04 -5.32
C LEU A 343 22.60 -16.42 -5.22
N ASP A 344 21.29 -16.49 -5.09
CA ASP A 344 20.55 -17.75 -5.05
C ASP A 344 20.25 -18.33 -6.44
N GLY A 345 20.58 -17.63 -7.52
CA GLY A 345 20.42 -18.08 -8.91
C GLY A 345 18.96 -18.06 -9.39
N ILE A 346 18.17 -17.13 -8.90
CA ILE A 346 16.81 -16.84 -9.40
C ILE A 346 16.75 -15.42 -9.99
N ASN A 347 15.75 -15.19 -10.83
CA ASN A 347 15.52 -13.85 -11.36
C ASN A 347 15.09 -12.90 -10.23
N PRO A 348 15.45 -11.60 -10.31
CA PRO A 348 14.90 -10.58 -9.45
C PRO A 348 13.37 -10.52 -9.57
N PRO A 349 12.65 -10.10 -8.49
CA PRO A 349 11.21 -9.97 -8.57
C PRO A 349 10.80 -8.80 -9.46
N GLU A 350 9.61 -8.92 -10.03
CA GLU A 350 8.94 -7.85 -10.78
C GLU A 350 8.21 -6.92 -9.83
N TYR A 351 8.21 -5.63 -10.16
CA TYR A 351 7.49 -4.59 -9.41
C TYR A 351 6.38 -4.02 -10.27
N GLY A 352 5.17 -3.95 -9.73
CA GLY A 352 4.00 -3.42 -10.43
C GLY A 352 3.10 -2.59 -9.51
N LEU A 353 2.34 -1.68 -10.10
CA LEU A 353 1.27 -0.95 -9.42
C LEU A 353 -0.08 -1.40 -9.96
N ALA A 354 -0.93 -1.91 -9.09
CA ALA A 354 -2.28 -2.33 -9.44
C ALA A 354 -3.25 -2.01 -8.31
N GLY A 355 -4.40 -1.41 -8.63
CA GLY A 355 -5.47 -1.12 -7.66
C GLY A 355 -5.03 -0.29 -6.46
N GLY A 356 -4.08 0.65 -6.60
CA GLY A 356 -3.54 1.44 -5.49
C GLY A 356 -2.57 0.67 -4.58
N SER A 357 -2.08 -0.48 -5.03
CA SER A 357 -1.11 -1.31 -4.31
C SER A 357 0.17 -1.47 -5.10
N LEU A 358 1.30 -1.50 -4.40
CA LEU A 358 2.58 -1.94 -4.93
C LEU A 358 2.64 -3.46 -4.77
N LEU A 359 2.94 -4.16 -5.86
CA LEU A 359 3.08 -5.61 -5.91
C LEU A 359 4.53 -5.96 -6.21
N VAL A 360 5.11 -6.88 -5.43
CA VAL A 360 6.44 -7.44 -5.63
C VAL A 360 6.27 -8.93 -5.90
N THR A 361 6.51 -9.36 -7.14
CA THR A 361 6.26 -10.72 -7.62
C THR A 361 7.57 -11.48 -7.80
N PHE A 362 7.79 -12.49 -6.97
CA PHE A 362 8.88 -13.46 -7.13
C PHE A 362 8.38 -14.65 -7.94
N SER A 363 9.10 -15.02 -9.00
CA SER A 363 8.80 -16.18 -9.83
C SER A 363 9.80 -17.31 -9.55
N ALA A 364 9.30 -18.51 -9.28
CA ALA A 364 10.14 -19.68 -9.08
C ALA A 364 10.64 -20.23 -10.43
N PRO A 365 11.94 -20.54 -10.59
CA PRO A 365 12.39 -21.26 -11.77
C PRO A 365 11.74 -22.65 -11.81
N ALA A 366 11.45 -23.17 -13.01
CA ALA A 366 10.78 -24.46 -13.18
C ALA A 366 11.48 -25.62 -12.44
N SER A 367 12.81 -25.52 -12.24
CA SER A 367 13.60 -26.48 -11.46
C SER A 367 13.30 -26.45 -9.95
N ARG A 368 12.70 -25.38 -9.43
CA ARG A 368 12.39 -25.18 -7.99
C ARG A 368 10.90 -25.09 -7.70
N ALA A 369 10.03 -24.93 -8.70
CA ALA A 369 8.60 -24.96 -8.53
C ALA A 369 8.17 -26.32 -7.95
N VAL A 370 7.50 -26.29 -6.81
CA VAL A 370 6.97 -27.51 -6.18
C VAL A 370 5.48 -27.55 -6.51
N ARG A 371 5.13 -28.31 -7.55
CA ARG A 371 3.72 -28.53 -7.90
C ARG A 371 3.03 -29.27 -6.76
N THR A 372 2.00 -28.69 -6.19
CA THR A 372 1.08 -29.34 -5.23
C THR A 372 0.04 -30.20 -5.93
N GLY A 373 0.19 -30.41 -7.26
CA GLY A 373 -0.74 -31.17 -8.07
C GLY A 373 -1.06 -32.52 -7.45
N ARG A 374 -2.31 -32.74 -7.11
CA ARG A 374 -2.91 -34.06 -7.13
C ARG A 374 -2.71 -34.58 -8.56
N ASP A 375 -1.79 -35.51 -8.71
CA ASP A 375 -1.60 -36.22 -9.98
C ASP A 375 -2.91 -36.96 -10.28
N PRO A 376 -3.71 -36.57 -11.28
CA PRO A 376 -4.94 -37.29 -11.62
C PRO A 376 -4.65 -38.73 -12.08
N ALA A 377 -3.37 -39.03 -12.39
CA ALA A 377 -2.92 -40.35 -12.80
C ALA A 377 -2.64 -41.34 -11.65
N ALA A 378 -2.57 -40.87 -10.40
CA ALA A 378 -2.34 -41.74 -9.23
C ALA A 378 -3.65 -42.36 -8.66
N LEU A 379 -4.82 -42.05 -9.22
CA LEU A 379 -6.10 -42.63 -8.84
C LEU A 379 -6.57 -43.77 -9.77
N GLY A 380 -5.72 -44.24 -10.64
CA GLY A 380 -6.07 -45.28 -11.61
C GLY A 380 -5.02 -46.37 -11.71
N ALA A 381 -4.78 -47.16 -10.68
CA ALA A 381 -4.31 -48.58 -10.80
C ALA A 381 -4.06 -49.17 -9.40
N THR A 382 -5.08 -49.72 -8.76
CA THR A 382 -5.01 -50.98 -8.01
C THR A 382 -6.39 -51.58 -7.98
N SER A 383 -6.68 -52.35 -9.03
CA SER A 383 -7.56 -53.50 -8.88
C SER A 383 -6.70 -54.61 -8.26
N ASP A 384 -6.98 -54.99 -7.06
CA ASP A 384 -6.75 -56.39 -6.70
C ASP A 384 -7.78 -56.82 -5.67
N ASP A 385 -8.51 -57.87 -6.13
CA ASP A 385 -9.52 -58.58 -5.38
C ASP A 385 -8.93 -59.34 -4.20
N GLY A 386 -9.60 -59.28 -3.08
CA GLY A 386 -9.39 -60.22 -1.98
C GLY A 386 -10.47 -60.04 -0.90
N PRO A 387 -11.24 -61.09 -0.58
CA PRO A 387 -12.37 -60.96 0.32
C PRO A 387 -11.95 -61.11 1.76
N CYS A 388 -12.40 -60.25 2.66
CA CYS A 388 -12.40 -60.55 4.09
C CYS A 388 -13.57 -59.90 4.81
N ASP A 389 -14.42 -60.77 5.23
CA ASP A 389 -15.21 -60.89 6.45
C ASP A 389 -15.97 -59.68 7.00
N ARG A 390 -17.26 -59.89 6.96
CA ARG A 390 -18.29 -59.24 7.79
C ARG A 390 -18.05 -59.48 9.27
N LEU A 391 -18.03 -58.44 10.05
CA LEU A 391 -18.47 -58.49 11.44
C LEU A 391 -19.59 -57.49 11.67
N SER A 392 -20.75 -58.00 11.86
CA SER A 392 -21.98 -57.35 12.24
C SER A 392 -22.00 -57.10 13.75
N TRP A 393 -22.36 -55.87 14.13
CA TRP A 393 -23.01 -55.56 15.40
C TRP A 393 -24.06 -54.53 15.08
N GLY A 394 -25.31 -54.76 15.10
CA GLY A 394 -26.22 -54.95 16.16
C GLY A 394 -27.02 -53.68 16.36
N SER A 395 -28.23 -53.66 15.74
CA SER A 395 -29.27 -52.65 15.90
C SER A 395 -29.79 -52.63 17.35
N GLU A 396 -30.08 -51.46 17.87
CA GLU A 396 -31.30 -51.33 18.70
C GLU A 396 -31.85 -49.90 18.55
N SER A 397 -33.12 -49.92 18.18
CA SER A 397 -34.09 -48.86 18.06
C SER A 397 -34.54 -48.39 19.46
N ASP A 398 -34.83 -47.11 19.64
CA ASP A 398 -36.10 -46.76 20.28
C ASP A 398 -36.63 -45.40 19.90
N ASN A 399 -37.88 -45.45 19.54
CA ASN A 399 -38.83 -44.37 19.24
C ASN A 399 -39.15 -43.51 20.47
N ARG A 400 -39.41 -42.25 20.30
CA ARG A 400 -40.69 -41.61 20.64
C ARG A 400 -40.81 -40.16 20.19
N SER A 401 -41.84 -39.98 19.45
CA SER A 401 -42.66 -38.82 19.15
C SER A 401 -42.90 -37.85 20.30
N ASP A 402 -42.97 -36.52 20.00
CA ASP A 402 -44.26 -35.83 19.88
C ASP A 402 -44.08 -34.31 19.54
N ASN A 403 -44.84 -33.94 18.56
CA ASN A 403 -45.67 -32.75 18.31
C ASN A 403 -45.30 -31.37 18.86
N GLY A 404 -45.37 -30.42 17.94
CA GLY A 404 -45.97 -29.12 18.29
C GLY A 404 -45.57 -27.91 17.48
N SER A 405 -46.33 -27.63 16.41
CA SER A 405 -46.81 -26.32 15.90
C SER A 405 -45.85 -25.25 15.44
N ALA A 406 -46.09 -24.94 14.21
CA ALA A 406 -45.85 -23.77 13.37
C ALA A 406 -45.79 -22.36 14.03
N SER A 407 -44.92 -21.55 13.50
CA SER A 407 -45.31 -20.19 13.04
C SER A 407 -44.23 -19.65 12.08
N ASP A 408 -44.71 -19.21 10.93
CA ASP A 408 -44.02 -18.46 9.89
C ASP A 408 -43.32 -17.24 10.43
N ASN A 409 -42.10 -16.99 9.97
CA ASN A 409 -41.68 -15.65 9.59
C ASN A 409 -40.54 -15.68 8.56
N ASN A 410 -40.98 -15.35 7.37
CA ASN A 410 -40.18 -15.03 6.20
C ASN A 410 -39.48 -13.68 6.48
N SER A 411 -38.18 -13.65 6.42
CA SER A 411 -37.43 -12.40 6.20
C SER A 411 -36.25 -12.69 5.28
N ASP A 412 -36.44 -12.23 4.05
CA ASP A 412 -35.44 -12.14 3.01
C ASP A 412 -34.15 -11.47 3.54
N ASN A 413 -33.06 -12.20 3.51
CA ASN A 413 -31.72 -11.63 3.61
C ASN A 413 -30.98 -11.91 2.30
N ARG A 414 -31.19 -11.00 1.32
CA ARG A 414 -30.31 -10.84 0.18
C ARG A 414 -29.08 -10.06 0.66
N SER A 415 -28.03 -10.76 1.02
CA SER A 415 -26.70 -10.16 1.16
C SER A 415 -26.03 -10.12 -0.21
N ASP A 416 -25.74 -8.93 -0.65
CA ASP A 416 -25.15 -8.55 -1.92
C ASP A 416 -23.81 -9.24 -2.20
N ASN A 417 -23.78 -9.94 -3.31
CA ASN A 417 -22.63 -10.61 -3.92
C ASN A 417 -21.84 -9.63 -4.80
N THR A 418 -21.51 -8.46 -4.27
CA THR A 418 -20.75 -7.40 -5.00
C THR A 418 -19.24 -7.50 -4.82
N SER A 419 -18.77 -8.12 -3.74
CA SER A 419 -17.31 -8.22 -3.50
C SER A 419 -16.64 -9.27 -4.41
N ASP A 420 -17.31 -10.36 -4.72
CA ASP A 420 -16.75 -11.44 -5.55
C ASP A 420 -16.59 -11.04 -7.03
N LYS A 421 -17.51 -10.22 -7.55
CA LYS A 421 -17.41 -9.72 -8.93
C LYS A 421 -16.28 -8.71 -9.13
N VAL A 422 -15.95 -7.92 -8.10
CA VAL A 422 -14.86 -6.96 -8.16
C VAL A 422 -13.51 -7.67 -8.14
N HIS A 423 -13.39 -8.76 -7.38
CA HIS A 423 -12.16 -9.57 -7.34
C HIS A 423 -11.93 -10.34 -8.65
N GLU A 424 -12.99 -10.89 -9.25
CA GLU A 424 -12.89 -11.61 -10.54
C GLU A 424 -12.49 -10.69 -11.70
N ASP A 425 -12.94 -9.42 -11.69
CA ASP A 425 -12.55 -8.41 -12.69
C ASP A 425 -11.10 -7.94 -12.50
N LEU A 426 -10.61 -7.90 -11.25
CA LEU A 426 -9.22 -7.54 -10.93
C LEU A 426 -8.23 -8.62 -11.42
N ASP A 427 -8.54 -9.88 -11.19
CA ASP A 427 -7.69 -11.01 -11.61
C ASP A 427 -7.66 -11.14 -13.14
N LYS A 428 -8.80 -10.97 -13.83
CA LYS A 428 -8.86 -10.93 -15.30
C LYS A 428 -8.12 -9.72 -15.90
N ARG A 429 -8.10 -8.61 -15.23
CA ARG A 429 -7.33 -7.41 -15.63
C ARG A 429 -5.83 -7.59 -15.42
N LEU A 430 -5.42 -8.21 -14.32
CA LEU A 430 -4.03 -8.59 -14.05
C LEU A 430 -3.50 -9.56 -15.13
N GLU A 431 -4.28 -10.58 -15.48
CA GLU A 431 -3.90 -11.53 -16.54
C GLU A 431 -3.76 -10.86 -17.91
N ARG A 432 -4.62 -9.88 -18.23
CA ARG A 432 -4.52 -9.10 -19.48
C ARG A 432 -3.28 -8.22 -19.53
N LEU A 433 -2.92 -7.58 -18.41
CA LEU A 433 -1.72 -6.76 -18.33
C LEU A 433 -0.45 -7.61 -18.44
N ILE A 434 -0.40 -8.77 -17.82
CA ILE A 434 0.72 -9.70 -17.92
C ILE A 434 0.87 -10.24 -19.36
N ARG A 435 -0.23 -10.50 -20.08
CA ARG A 435 -0.21 -10.94 -21.50
C ARG A 435 0.18 -9.82 -22.46
N ALA A 436 -0.21 -8.57 -22.19
CA ALA A 436 0.12 -7.44 -23.06
C ALA A 436 1.61 -7.08 -23.02
N ASP A 437 2.28 -7.29 -21.88
CA ASP A 437 3.69 -6.94 -21.70
C ASP A 437 4.65 -8.07 -22.13
N SER A 438 4.16 -9.30 -22.25
CA SER A 438 5.00 -10.47 -22.61
C SER A 438 5.22 -10.65 -24.12
N GLY A 439 4.67 -9.81 -25.00
CA GLY A 439 4.96 -9.81 -26.44
C GLY A 439 4.71 -11.14 -27.17
N ILE A 440 3.88 -12.02 -26.62
CA ILE A 440 3.53 -13.32 -27.23
C ILE A 440 2.16 -13.16 -27.90
N THR A 441 2.19 -13.05 -29.24
CA THR A 441 1.03 -13.22 -30.11
C THR A 441 0.60 -14.68 -30.17
#